data_b7a12a6ac2847b5ec2f0dd45dc1533dd
#
_entry.id   b7a12a6ac2847b5ec2f0dd45dc1533dd
#
_cell.length_a   1.000
_cell.length_b   1.000
_cell.length_c   1.000
_cell.angle_alpha   90.00
_cell.angle_beta   90.00
_cell.angle_gamma   90.00
#
_symmetry.space_group_name_H-M   'P 1'
#
loop_
_entity.id
_entity.type
_entity.pdbx_description
1 polymer ?
#
loop_
_entity_poly.entity_id
_entity_poly.type
_entity_poly.pdbx_seq_one_letter_code
_entity_poly.pdbx_strand_id
1 'polypeptide(L)'
;TSYIAYYPYKKDITIDPTQTEEMIIGALAAAMPPAADQSDAGKYAASDLMIATGSPDTGNESTGRKTLNLSFAHQFTLLILEPQIHVTCVEPADAGFTYRNQSTTWAPDTKARQVTMNGVKACKMDNGTFRAIIAPQEKGQIQCSYSTDNVILNEEKTVTATGSTTAFNAGECHTLKINSLIPGPGSLIRPLAPGDFVFQGTDGIEVYPGDGLLTDGKIPEYQQAIGMVITCTADKLTDPKCNENNWNHAYVMALDSIGTGRWGDDNVDEAIDNFNTEVRVDLNMNGYSETETMLEHHADKENFTTVYTALSILVKYRQKDNIPNNSRSPWFIPSIGQWCDMLKNICGKDPMTFSRTSIAFEEFYKYGTETLDKLNAQLGKAGRSARKLSADKRRIYQTSTEFNRQFSWIIIWGFLDDWDRIGIKGYNKSAGYLIYPFFAF
;
A
#
# COMPACT_ATOMS: atom_id res chain seq x y z
N THR A 1 -17.31 31.19 48.40
CA THR A 1 -15.92 31.12 47.83
C THR A 1 -15.99 30.38 46.53
N SER A 2 -15.64 31.05 45.45
CA SER A 2 -15.48 30.44 44.11
C SER A 2 -14.04 29.91 43.95
N TYR A 3 -13.89 28.85 43.21
CA TYR A 3 -12.61 28.22 42.91
C TYR A 3 -12.41 28.23 41.39
N ILE A 4 -11.16 28.50 40.97
CA ILE A 4 -10.72 28.38 39.59
C ILE A 4 -9.66 27.29 39.55
N ALA A 5 -9.86 26.30 38.70
CA ALA A 5 -8.89 25.26 38.38
C ALA A 5 -8.45 25.37 36.93
N TYR A 6 -7.18 25.09 36.65
CA TYR A 6 -6.66 25.10 35.31
C TYR A 6 -5.70 23.92 35.02
N TYR A 7 -5.61 23.54 33.80
CA TYR A 7 -4.72 22.49 33.28
C TYR A 7 -4.21 22.88 31.87
N PRO A 8 -2.93 22.63 31.57
CA PRO A 8 -1.88 22.01 32.38
C PRO A 8 -1.37 22.94 33.50
N TYR A 9 -0.81 22.34 34.55
CA TYR A 9 -0.21 23.11 35.61
C TYR A 9 1.12 23.74 35.22
N LYS A 10 1.30 25.03 35.53
CA LYS A 10 2.56 25.76 35.35
C LYS A 10 2.97 26.46 36.62
N LYS A 11 4.16 26.14 37.15
CA LYS A 11 4.62 26.53 38.49
C LYS A 11 4.78 28.05 38.69
N ASP A 12 5.19 28.75 37.63
CA ASP A 12 5.65 30.13 37.72
C ASP A 12 4.57 31.18 37.36
N ILE A 13 3.30 30.79 37.43
CA ILE A 13 2.17 31.71 37.21
C ILE A 13 1.70 32.27 38.56
N THR A 14 1.75 33.58 38.66
CA THR A 14 1.18 34.30 39.78
C THR A 14 -0.21 34.83 39.40
N ILE A 15 -1.23 34.43 40.18
CA ILE A 15 -2.61 34.87 40.00
C ILE A 15 -2.97 35.77 41.17
N ASP A 16 -3.55 36.94 40.92
CA ASP A 16 -4.13 37.80 41.92
C ASP A 16 -5.58 37.34 42.22
N PRO A 17 -5.85 36.74 43.41
CA PRO A 17 -7.16 36.20 43.74
C PRO A 17 -8.20 37.29 44.04
N THR A 18 -7.82 38.57 44.03
CA THR A 18 -8.73 39.70 44.27
C THR A 18 -9.41 40.18 43.00
N GLN A 19 -8.94 39.73 41.82
CA GLN A 19 -9.50 40.08 40.55
C GLN A 19 -10.81 39.33 40.26
N THR A 20 -11.57 39.81 39.27
CA THR A 20 -12.76 39.13 38.78
C THR A 20 -12.38 37.80 38.11
N GLU A 21 -13.31 36.87 38.04
CA GLU A 21 -13.14 35.58 37.35
C GLU A 21 -12.65 35.75 35.92
N GLU A 22 -13.27 36.66 35.15
CA GLU A 22 -12.91 36.97 33.79
C GLU A 22 -11.47 37.50 33.65
N MET A 23 -11.05 38.36 34.57
CA MET A 23 -9.68 38.90 34.59
C MET A 23 -8.65 37.80 34.90
N ILE A 24 -8.98 36.87 35.78
CA ILE A 24 -8.11 35.74 36.11
C ILE A 24 -8.00 34.79 34.93
N ILE A 25 -9.13 34.46 34.25
CA ILE A 25 -9.15 33.62 33.04
C ILE A 25 -8.30 34.27 31.94
N GLY A 26 -8.50 35.55 31.68
CA GLY A 26 -7.70 36.30 30.70
C GLY A 26 -6.21 36.34 31.02
N ALA A 27 -5.84 36.50 32.30
CA ALA A 27 -4.46 36.47 32.75
C ALA A 27 -3.81 35.09 32.56
N LEU A 28 -4.53 34.01 32.84
CA LEU A 28 -4.09 32.63 32.60
C LEU A 28 -3.86 32.38 31.14
N ALA A 29 -4.81 32.76 30.27
CA ALA A 29 -4.68 32.59 28.82
C ALA A 29 -3.49 33.40 28.26
N ALA A 30 -3.25 34.60 28.75
CA ALA A 30 -2.11 35.42 28.38
C ALA A 30 -0.76 34.85 28.86
N ALA A 31 -0.74 34.23 30.04
CA ALA A 31 0.47 33.63 30.61
C ALA A 31 0.82 32.26 30.01
N MET A 32 -0.16 31.60 29.38
CA MET A 32 -0.04 30.25 28.82
C MET A 32 -0.50 30.20 27.35
N PRO A 33 0.06 31.04 26.45
CA PRO A 33 -0.32 31.01 25.05
C PRO A 33 0.07 29.65 24.42
N PRO A 34 -0.63 29.21 23.39
CA PRO A 34 -0.25 28.02 22.65
C PRO A 34 1.17 28.13 22.10
N ALA A 35 1.95 27.07 22.21
CA ALA A 35 3.32 27.07 21.71
C ALA A 35 3.35 27.13 20.17
N ALA A 36 4.33 27.82 19.61
CA ALA A 36 4.54 27.83 18.17
C ALA A 36 5.03 26.47 17.63
N ASP A 37 5.73 25.71 18.44
CA ASP A 37 6.16 24.35 18.12
C ASP A 37 5.32 23.34 18.91
N GLN A 38 4.39 22.69 18.25
CA GLN A 38 3.53 21.64 18.80
C GLN A 38 3.77 20.28 18.08
N SER A 39 4.94 20.10 17.49
CA SER A 39 5.25 18.95 16.61
C SER A 39 5.30 17.60 17.33
N ASP A 40 5.30 17.56 18.64
CA ASP A 40 5.19 16.35 19.45
C ASP A 40 4.00 16.37 20.40
N ALA A 41 3.56 15.18 20.85
CA ALA A 41 2.38 15.02 21.67
C ALA A 41 2.46 15.79 23.01
N GLY A 42 3.65 15.91 23.60
CA GLY A 42 3.86 16.62 24.87
C GLY A 42 3.67 18.13 24.70
N LYS A 43 4.28 18.73 23.69
CA LYS A 43 4.14 20.16 23.37
C LYS A 43 2.71 20.51 22.94
N TYR A 44 2.08 19.62 22.18
CA TYR A 44 0.68 19.77 21.78
C TYR A 44 -0.23 19.79 23.01
N ALA A 45 -0.11 18.78 23.90
CA ALA A 45 -0.91 18.71 25.12
C ALA A 45 -0.67 19.91 26.08
N ALA A 46 0.58 20.39 26.16
CA ALA A 46 0.93 21.56 26.97
C ALA A 46 0.36 22.88 26.43
N SER A 47 -0.06 22.92 25.15
CA SER A 47 -0.69 24.08 24.52
C SER A 47 -2.19 24.18 24.76
N ASP A 48 -2.82 23.14 25.32
CA ASP A 48 -4.27 23.06 25.52
C ASP A 48 -4.67 23.51 26.93
N LEU A 49 -4.78 24.83 27.11
CA LEU A 49 -5.24 25.39 28.36
C LEU A 49 -6.74 25.13 28.53
N MET A 50 -7.07 24.44 29.63
CA MET A 50 -8.45 24.23 30.06
C MET A 50 -8.65 24.89 31.44
N ILE A 51 -9.77 25.58 31.59
CA ILE A 51 -10.13 26.25 32.84
C ILE A 51 -11.52 25.80 33.28
N ALA A 52 -11.68 25.58 34.59
CA ALA A 52 -12.95 25.30 35.19
C ALA A 52 -13.17 26.25 36.37
N THR A 53 -14.40 26.72 36.51
CA THR A 53 -14.84 27.53 37.66
C THR A 53 -15.95 26.81 38.40
N GLY A 54 -16.03 26.98 39.70
CA GLY A 54 -17.08 26.35 40.46
C GLY A 54 -17.11 26.83 41.94
N SER A 55 -18.26 26.68 42.56
CA SER A 55 -18.44 26.89 43.98
C SER A 55 -18.85 25.56 44.62
N PRO A 56 -18.33 25.27 45.84
CA PRO A 56 -18.75 24.08 46.57
C PRO A 56 -20.26 24.11 46.82
N ASP A 57 -20.89 22.95 46.79
CA ASP A 57 -22.28 22.81 47.20
C ASP A 57 -22.48 23.18 48.68
N THR A 58 -23.71 23.24 49.09
CA THR A 58 -24.08 23.57 50.50
C THR A 58 -23.56 22.52 51.52
N GLY A 59 -23.12 21.37 50.98
CA GLY A 59 -22.56 20.27 51.75
C GLY A 59 -23.63 19.38 52.40
N ASN A 60 -23.15 18.26 52.95
CA ASN A 60 -23.97 17.39 53.78
C ASN A 60 -23.76 17.81 55.25
N GLU A 61 -24.80 18.37 55.87
CA GLU A 61 -24.75 18.85 57.23
C GLU A 61 -24.28 17.80 58.24
N SER A 62 -24.57 16.52 57.98
CA SER A 62 -24.19 15.42 58.87
C SER A 62 -22.71 15.03 58.78
N THR A 63 -22.02 15.30 57.68
CA THR A 63 -20.63 14.90 57.46
C THR A 63 -19.66 16.08 57.39
N GLY A 64 -20.16 17.30 57.23
CA GLY A 64 -19.37 18.51 57.01
C GLY A 64 -18.59 18.51 55.67
N ARG A 65 -18.82 17.53 54.79
CA ARG A 65 -18.17 17.43 53.49
C ARG A 65 -18.91 18.26 52.47
N LYS A 66 -18.14 19.01 51.69
CA LYS A 66 -18.63 19.77 50.51
C LYS A 66 -18.07 19.16 49.23
N THR A 67 -18.87 19.13 48.22
CA THR A 67 -18.45 18.65 46.87
C THR A 67 -18.24 19.86 45.96
N LEU A 68 -17.13 19.89 45.25
CA LEU A 68 -16.85 20.86 44.23
C LEU A 68 -16.87 20.14 42.87
N ASN A 69 -17.85 20.46 42.04
CA ASN A 69 -17.96 19.97 40.66
C ASN A 69 -17.30 20.98 39.72
N LEU A 70 -16.34 20.52 38.90
CA LEU A 70 -15.60 21.35 37.95
C LEU A 70 -15.79 20.81 36.54
N SER A 71 -16.26 21.66 35.66
CA SER A 71 -16.33 21.38 34.21
C SER A 71 -15.29 22.20 33.50
N PHE A 72 -14.31 21.54 32.92
CA PHE A 72 -13.22 22.20 32.22
C PHE A 72 -13.64 22.62 30.79
N ALA A 73 -13.33 23.86 30.43
CA ALA A 73 -13.54 24.41 29.11
C ALA A 73 -12.20 24.80 28.49
N HIS A 74 -12.01 24.43 27.23
CA HIS A 74 -10.83 24.81 26.46
C HIS A 74 -10.81 26.32 26.20
N GLN A 75 -9.68 26.95 26.39
CA GLN A 75 -9.51 28.40 26.21
C GLN A 75 -9.01 28.77 24.82
N PHE A 76 -8.64 27.79 24.04
CA PHE A 76 -8.08 27.95 22.70
C PHE A 76 -8.90 27.16 21.67
N THR A 77 -8.60 27.36 20.39
CA THR A 77 -9.25 26.69 19.29
C THR A 77 -8.43 25.48 18.84
N LEU A 78 -9.08 24.33 18.67
CA LEU A 78 -8.50 23.15 18.05
C LEU A 78 -8.64 23.22 16.54
N LEU A 79 -7.54 23.07 15.82
CA LEU A 79 -7.51 22.86 14.38
C LEU A 79 -7.11 21.43 14.05
N ILE A 80 -7.91 20.79 13.22
CA ILE A 80 -7.57 19.52 12.58
C ILE A 80 -7.22 19.85 11.13
N LEU A 81 -5.99 19.55 10.74
CA LEU A 81 -5.44 19.90 9.44
C LEU A 81 -5.31 18.62 8.61
N GLU A 82 -5.93 18.60 7.44
CA GLU A 82 -5.94 17.47 6.52
C GLU A 82 -5.22 17.87 5.23
N PRO A 83 -3.91 17.60 5.09
CA PRO A 83 -3.21 17.81 3.82
C PRO A 83 -3.83 16.96 2.73
N GLN A 84 -4.10 17.57 1.58
CA GLN A 84 -4.67 16.89 0.43
C GLN A 84 -3.84 17.13 -0.80
N ILE A 85 -3.75 16.13 -1.65
CA ILE A 85 -3.08 16.18 -2.94
C ILE A 85 -4.12 16.11 -4.06
N HIS A 86 -3.93 16.92 -5.08
CA HIS A 86 -4.73 16.91 -6.28
C HIS A 86 -3.86 16.45 -7.46
N VAL A 87 -4.21 15.29 -8.00
CA VAL A 87 -3.52 14.72 -9.16
C VAL A 87 -4.45 14.84 -10.36
N THR A 88 -4.08 15.67 -11.30
CA THR A 88 -4.88 15.90 -12.52
C THR A 88 -4.56 14.90 -13.63
N CYS A 89 -3.32 14.43 -13.70
CA CYS A 89 -2.85 13.46 -14.68
C CYS A 89 -1.61 12.77 -14.14
N VAL A 90 -1.47 11.48 -14.38
CA VAL A 90 -0.23 10.73 -14.12
C VAL A 90 0.35 10.32 -15.46
N GLU A 91 1.61 10.64 -15.70
CA GLU A 91 2.35 10.24 -16.88
C GLU A 91 3.38 9.17 -16.52
N PRO A 92 3.58 8.15 -17.34
CA PRO A 92 4.62 7.17 -17.12
C PRO A 92 6.00 7.82 -17.32
N ALA A 93 6.98 7.36 -16.53
CA ALA A 93 8.39 7.71 -16.75
C ALA A 93 8.92 7.11 -18.05
N ASP A 94 8.34 5.99 -18.50
CA ASP A 94 8.71 5.26 -19.70
C ASP A 94 7.60 5.31 -20.75
N ALA A 95 7.99 5.26 -22.05
CA ALA A 95 7.06 5.09 -23.16
C ALA A 95 6.61 3.61 -23.25
N GLY A 96 5.39 3.35 -23.72
CA GLY A 96 4.90 1.99 -24.00
C GLY A 96 3.67 1.58 -23.20
N PHE A 97 3.27 2.36 -22.22
CA PHE A 97 1.99 2.24 -21.53
C PHE A 97 1.46 3.62 -21.12
N THR A 98 0.19 3.68 -20.72
CA THR A 98 -0.42 4.92 -20.20
C THR A 98 -0.96 4.68 -18.81
N TYR A 99 -0.91 5.71 -17.95
CA TYR A 99 -1.68 5.68 -16.72
C TYR A 99 -3.13 6.06 -17.00
N ARG A 100 -4.06 5.34 -16.39
CA ARG A 100 -5.47 5.72 -16.43
C ARG A 100 -5.67 7.05 -15.73
N ASN A 101 -6.15 8.01 -16.51
CA ASN A 101 -6.59 9.27 -15.97
C ASN A 101 -7.87 9.07 -15.19
N GLN A 102 -7.82 9.37 -13.89
CA GLN A 102 -9.01 9.53 -13.08
C GLN A 102 -9.41 11.00 -13.06
N SER A 103 -10.70 11.25 -13.02
CA SER A 103 -11.22 12.59 -12.75
C SER A 103 -10.61 13.06 -11.44
N THR A 104 -10.04 14.24 -11.49
CA THR A 104 -9.34 14.90 -10.42
C THR A 104 -10.16 15.00 -9.15
N THR A 105 -9.84 14.19 -8.17
CA THR A 105 -10.38 14.30 -6.82
C THR A 105 -9.26 14.62 -5.85
N TRP A 106 -9.58 15.40 -4.82
CA TRP A 106 -8.67 15.62 -3.72
C TRP A 106 -8.58 14.35 -2.90
N ALA A 107 -7.36 13.87 -2.67
CA ALA A 107 -7.08 12.72 -1.82
C ALA A 107 -6.20 13.13 -0.65
N PRO A 108 -6.29 12.45 0.52
CA PRO A 108 -5.39 12.70 1.64
C PRO A 108 -3.93 12.51 1.23
N ASP A 109 -3.07 13.47 1.57
CA ASP A 109 -1.62 13.31 1.40
C ASP A 109 -1.04 12.50 2.55
N THR A 110 -0.99 11.18 2.38
CA THR A 110 -0.48 10.25 3.40
C THR A 110 1.02 10.39 3.64
N LYS A 111 1.74 11.08 2.74
CA LYS A 111 3.17 11.32 2.80
C LYS A 111 3.53 12.69 3.40
N ALA A 112 2.54 13.49 3.79
CA ALA A 112 2.78 14.73 4.50
C ALA A 112 3.57 14.50 5.79
N ARG A 113 4.67 15.23 5.97
CA ARG A 113 5.57 15.08 7.12
C ARG A 113 5.36 16.12 8.19
N GLN A 114 5.26 17.35 7.81
CA GLN A 114 5.14 18.49 8.73
C GLN A 114 4.15 19.50 8.16
N VAL A 115 3.22 19.92 9.00
CA VAL A 115 2.27 20.98 8.68
C VAL A 115 2.54 22.17 9.60
N THR A 116 2.64 23.34 9.02
CA THR A 116 2.74 24.63 9.74
C THR A 116 1.56 25.48 9.34
N MET A 117 0.87 26.06 10.32
CA MET A 117 -0.23 26.99 10.08
C MET A 117 -0.03 28.26 10.90
N ASN A 118 -0.05 29.42 10.22
CA ASN A 118 0.19 30.73 10.84
C ASN A 118 1.41 30.73 11.78
N GLY A 119 2.48 30.01 11.39
CA GLY A 119 3.70 29.87 12.18
C GLY A 119 3.68 28.78 13.26
N VAL A 120 2.53 28.13 13.49
CA VAL A 120 2.42 27.00 14.45
C VAL A 120 2.72 25.68 13.75
N LYS A 121 3.73 24.94 14.24
CA LYS A 121 4.03 23.57 13.79
C LYS A 121 3.06 22.59 14.46
N ALA A 122 2.26 21.92 13.66
CA ALA A 122 1.22 20.99 14.11
C ALA A 122 1.77 19.62 14.53
N CYS A 123 1.07 18.95 15.44
CA CYS A 123 1.33 17.59 15.84
C CYS A 123 0.71 16.60 14.84
N LYS A 124 1.50 15.65 14.32
CA LYS A 124 1.02 14.58 13.46
C LYS A 124 0.33 13.49 14.32
N MET A 125 -0.86 13.08 13.88
CA MET A 125 -1.63 12.00 14.48
C MET A 125 -1.43 10.68 13.70
N ASP A 126 -1.71 9.55 14.35
CA ASP A 126 -1.57 8.21 13.76
C ASP A 126 -2.46 8.00 12.52
N ASN A 127 -3.56 8.71 12.43
CA ASN A 127 -4.47 8.67 11.28
C ASN A 127 -4.02 9.56 10.10
N GLY A 128 -2.84 10.16 10.18
CA GLY A 128 -2.28 11.01 9.11
C GLY A 128 -2.76 12.46 9.14
N THR A 129 -3.71 12.83 10.00
CA THR A 129 -4.09 14.24 10.22
C THR A 129 -3.07 14.94 11.10
N PHE A 130 -3.12 16.27 11.10
CA PHE A 130 -2.31 17.09 11.99
C PHE A 130 -3.22 17.91 12.89
N ARG A 131 -2.80 18.16 14.11
CA ARG A 131 -3.55 18.97 15.09
C ARG A 131 -2.71 20.12 15.60
N ALA A 132 -3.34 21.28 15.72
CA ALA A 132 -2.74 22.47 16.31
C ALA A 132 -3.75 23.19 17.22
N ILE A 133 -3.27 23.66 18.34
CA ILE A 133 -4.00 24.56 19.23
C ILE A 133 -3.57 25.99 18.91
N ILE A 134 -4.52 26.87 18.64
CA ILE A 134 -4.26 28.28 18.33
C ILE A 134 -5.06 29.22 19.23
N ALA A 135 -4.55 30.41 19.42
CA ALA A 135 -5.33 31.45 20.09
C ALA A 135 -6.57 31.83 19.27
N PRO A 136 -7.70 32.18 19.91
CA PRO A 136 -8.89 32.67 19.22
C PRO A 136 -8.59 33.85 18.31
N GLN A 137 -9.25 33.88 17.12
CA GLN A 137 -9.04 34.92 16.11
C GLN A 137 -10.39 35.35 15.52
N GLU A 138 -10.63 36.64 15.46
CA GLU A 138 -11.91 37.18 14.92
C GLU A 138 -12.05 37.04 13.41
N LYS A 139 -11.00 37.24 12.65
CA LYS A 139 -10.88 36.98 11.20
C LYS A 139 -9.41 36.98 10.79
N GLY A 140 -9.03 36.12 9.89
CA GLY A 140 -7.68 36.13 9.37
C GLY A 140 -7.50 35.33 8.08
N GLN A 141 -6.47 35.68 7.34
CA GLN A 141 -5.93 34.80 6.32
C GLN A 141 -5.18 33.67 7.00
N ILE A 142 -5.49 32.44 6.62
CA ILE A 142 -4.74 31.27 7.03
C ILE A 142 -3.63 31.07 6.03
N GLN A 143 -2.40 30.99 6.51
CA GLN A 143 -1.26 30.52 5.74
C GLN A 143 -0.87 29.14 6.26
N CYS A 144 -1.02 28.14 5.40
CA CYS A 144 -0.57 26.78 5.68
C CYS A 144 0.59 26.41 4.78
N SER A 145 1.56 25.70 5.32
CA SER A 145 2.61 25.05 4.55
C SER A 145 2.84 23.66 5.08
N TYR A 146 3.17 22.71 4.21
CA TYR A 146 3.59 21.39 4.61
C TYR A 146 4.64 20.83 3.67
N SER A 147 5.48 19.92 4.19
CA SER A 147 6.37 19.12 3.39
C SER A 147 5.77 17.73 3.17
N THR A 148 6.05 17.15 2.01
CA THR A 148 5.55 15.83 1.65
C THR A 148 6.62 15.01 0.94
N ASP A 149 6.65 13.71 1.25
CA ASP A 149 7.44 12.68 0.54
C ASP A 149 6.64 11.95 -0.51
N ASN A 150 5.66 12.57 -1.07
CA ASN A 150 4.92 11.90 -2.11
C ASN A 150 5.87 11.47 -3.22
N VAL A 151 5.93 10.14 -3.47
CA VAL A 151 6.87 9.53 -4.43
C VAL A 151 6.73 10.09 -5.84
N ILE A 152 5.56 10.60 -6.20
CA ILE A 152 5.34 11.27 -7.50
C ILE A 152 6.13 12.56 -7.61
N LEU A 153 6.41 13.20 -6.49
CA LEU A 153 7.17 14.44 -6.49
C LEU A 153 8.68 14.20 -6.44
N ASN A 154 9.13 12.97 -6.14
CA ASN A 154 10.54 12.55 -5.97
C ASN A 154 11.45 13.53 -5.22
N GLU A 155 10.87 14.57 -4.62
CA GLU A 155 11.55 15.64 -3.91
C GLU A 155 10.71 16.08 -2.73
N GLU A 156 11.35 16.46 -1.65
CA GLU A 156 10.69 17.16 -0.57
C GLU A 156 10.22 18.53 -1.09
N LYS A 157 8.91 18.69 -1.23
CA LYS A 157 8.31 19.97 -1.65
C LYS A 157 7.56 20.61 -0.50
N THR A 158 7.77 21.90 -0.34
CA THR A 158 6.94 22.74 0.52
C THR A 158 5.72 23.19 -0.27
N VAL A 159 4.57 22.79 0.18
CA VAL A 159 3.29 23.23 -0.37
C VAL A 159 2.77 24.37 0.49
N THR A 160 2.39 25.47 -0.14
CA THR A 160 1.82 26.64 0.53
C THR A 160 0.39 26.85 0.05
N ALA A 161 -0.54 26.96 0.97
CA ALA A 161 -1.93 27.29 0.70
C ALA A 161 -2.34 28.49 1.55
N THR A 162 -3.14 29.38 0.97
CA THR A 162 -3.72 30.53 1.67
C THR A 162 -5.24 30.42 1.62
N GLY A 163 -5.90 30.76 2.70
CA GLY A 163 -7.35 30.75 2.80
C GLY A 163 -7.86 31.86 3.71
N SER A 164 -9.14 32.17 3.61
CA SER A 164 -9.84 33.01 4.58
C SER A 164 -10.86 32.18 5.36
N THR A 165 -10.98 32.43 6.66
CA THR A 165 -11.97 31.78 7.51
C THR A 165 -12.91 32.76 8.18
N THR A 166 -14.00 32.23 8.71
CA THR A 166 -14.77 32.84 9.80
C THR A 166 -13.94 32.88 11.09
N ALA A 167 -14.43 33.53 12.12
CA ALA A 167 -13.79 33.59 13.43
C ALA A 167 -13.47 32.17 13.97
N PHE A 168 -12.36 32.06 14.71
CA PHE A 168 -12.02 30.90 15.53
C PHE A 168 -12.22 31.28 16.98
N ASN A 169 -13.21 30.67 17.65
CA ASN A 169 -13.54 30.97 19.02
C ASN A 169 -12.90 29.95 19.98
N ALA A 170 -12.73 30.33 21.23
CA ALA A 170 -12.29 29.43 22.29
C ALA A 170 -13.23 28.23 22.44
N GLY A 171 -12.65 27.03 22.62
CA GLY A 171 -13.38 25.79 22.76
C GLY A 171 -13.95 25.21 21.46
N GLU A 172 -13.77 25.86 20.33
CA GLU A 172 -14.20 25.34 19.04
C GLU A 172 -13.19 24.40 18.41
N CYS A 173 -13.66 23.47 17.59
CA CYS A 173 -12.87 22.57 16.77
C CYS A 173 -13.19 22.79 15.29
N HIS A 174 -12.18 23.05 14.48
CA HIS A 174 -12.33 23.25 13.04
C HIS A 174 -11.47 22.27 12.27
N THR A 175 -12.06 21.60 11.26
CA THR A 175 -11.33 20.76 10.32
C THR A 175 -11.05 21.55 9.04
N LEU A 176 -9.78 21.66 8.69
CA LEU A 176 -9.29 22.39 7.53
C LEU A 176 -8.62 21.44 6.54
N LYS A 177 -9.14 21.38 5.32
CA LYS A 177 -8.49 20.67 4.22
C LYS A 177 -7.45 21.61 3.59
N ILE A 178 -6.19 21.18 3.62
CA ILE A 178 -5.10 21.94 2.99
C ILE A 178 -4.94 21.40 1.58
N ASN A 179 -5.61 22.05 0.63
CA ASN A 179 -5.56 21.68 -0.76
C ASN A 179 -4.30 22.22 -1.40
N SER A 180 -3.37 21.37 -1.76
CA SER A 180 -2.20 21.75 -2.54
C SER A 180 -2.51 21.63 -4.01
N LEU A 181 -2.45 22.74 -4.73
CA LEU A 181 -2.26 22.68 -6.17
C LEU A 181 -0.80 22.25 -6.40
N ILE A 182 -0.62 21.07 -6.98
CA ILE A 182 0.67 20.72 -7.54
C ILE A 182 0.84 21.58 -8.78
N PRO A 183 1.82 22.52 -8.79
CA PRO A 183 1.90 23.48 -9.87
C PRO A 183 2.37 22.83 -11.17
N GLY A 184 1.73 23.17 -12.24
CA GLY A 184 2.07 22.80 -13.62
C GLY A 184 0.84 22.28 -14.37
N PRO A 185 0.82 22.28 -15.71
CA PRO A 185 -0.18 21.57 -16.47
C PRO A 185 0.02 20.08 -16.17
N GLY A 186 -0.56 19.69 -15.15
CA GLY A 186 -1.17 18.49 -14.70
C GLY A 186 -0.43 17.18 -14.72
N SER A 187 0.75 17.03 -15.19
CA SER A 187 1.39 15.73 -15.32
C SER A 187 2.34 15.45 -14.17
N LEU A 188 2.06 14.38 -13.43
CA LEU A 188 3.00 13.81 -12.48
C LEU A 188 3.70 12.63 -13.15
N ILE A 189 5.00 12.73 -13.35
CA ILE A 189 5.80 11.63 -13.88
C ILE A 189 6.00 10.62 -12.74
N ARG A 190 5.52 9.40 -12.95
CA ARG A 190 5.61 8.31 -12.00
C ARG A 190 6.20 7.07 -12.67
N PRO A 191 7.23 6.44 -12.08
CA PRO A 191 7.71 5.16 -12.57
C PRO A 191 6.67 4.07 -12.30
N LEU A 192 6.67 3.04 -13.15
CA LEU A 192 5.94 1.80 -12.91
C LEU A 192 6.44 1.14 -11.62
N ALA A 193 5.55 0.56 -10.85
CA ALA A 193 5.91 -0.05 -9.57
C ALA A 193 5.20 -1.39 -9.35
N PRO A 194 5.84 -2.34 -8.64
CA PRO A 194 5.16 -3.55 -8.18
C PRO A 194 3.90 -3.20 -7.37
N GLY A 195 2.82 -3.91 -7.65
CA GLY A 195 1.51 -3.64 -7.06
C GLY A 195 0.61 -2.74 -7.91
N ASP A 196 1.11 -2.12 -8.97
CA ASP A 196 0.27 -1.39 -9.92
C ASP A 196 -0.65 -2.34 -10.67
N PHE A 197 -1.86 -1.89 -10.94
CA PHE A 197 -2.85 -2.70 -11.64
C PHE A 197 -2.86 -2.42 -13.13
N VAL A 198 -2.94 -3.47 -13.92
CA VAL A 198 -2.85 -3.41 -15.37
C VAL A 198 -4.20 -3.72 -15.99
N PHE A 199 -4.55 -2.94 -17.00
CA PHE A 199 -5.79 -3.05 -17.78
C PHE A 199 -5.45 -3.19 -19.25
N GLN A 200 -6.32 -3.89 -19.96
CA GLN A 200 -6.31 -3.87 -21.42
C GLN A 200 -7.10 -2.66 -21.89
N GLY A 201 -6.41 -1.65 -22.37
CA GLY A 201 -7.04 -0.51 -23.04
C GLY A 201 -7.34 -0.80 -24.51
N THR A 202 -7.98 0.16 -25.16
CA THR A 202 -8.33 0.04 -26.61
C THR A 202 -7.07 0.01 -27.47
N ASP A 203 -6.07 0.81 -27.13
CA ASP A 203 -4.89 1.03 -27.97
C ASP A 203 -3.63 0.37 -27.39
N GLY A 204 -3.70 -0.21 -26.20
CA GLY A 204 -2.55 -0.82 -25.55
C GLY A 204 -2.76 -1.05 -24.05
N ILE A 205 -1.66 -1.07 -23.31
CA ILE A 205 -1.68 -1.27 -21.87
C ILE A 205 -1.97 0.05 -21.14
N GLU A 206 -2.92 -0.02 -20.23
CA GLU A 206 -3.18 1.04 -19.27
C GLU A 206 -2.86 0.55 -17.85
N VAL A 207 -2.28 1.43 -17.04
CA VAL A 207 -1.88 1.11 -15.66
C VAL A 207 -2.60 2.03 -14.68
N TYR A 208 -2.96 1.51 -13.53
CA TYR A 208 -3.49 2.28 -12.42
C TYR A 208 -2.57 2.13 -11.20
N PRO A 209 -2.11 3.22 -10.59
CA PRO A 209 -1.22 3.15 -9.44
C PRO A 209 -1.82 2.34 -8.29
N GLY A 210 -1.09 1.33 -7.83
CA GLY A 210 -1.52 0.43 -6.76
C GLY A 210 -1.21 0.92 -5.34
N ASP A 211 -0.58 2.09 -5.21
CA ASP A 211 -0.21 2.72 -3.94
C ASP A 211 -1.32 3.56 -3.30
N GLY A 212 -2.48 3.64 -3.94
CA GLY A 212 -3.60 4.44 -3.46
C GLY A 212 -3.51 5.93 -3.76
N LEU A 213 -2.55 6.33 -4.56
CA LEU A 213 -2.26 7.73 -4.83
C LEU A 213 -3.42 8.51 -5.46
N LEU A 214 -4.20 7.88 -6.35
CA LEU A 214 -5.28 8.54 -7.10
C LEU A 214 -6.65 8.45 -6.42
N THR A 215 -6.83 7.51 -5.50
CA THR A 215 -8.08 7.30 -4.75
C THR A 215 -7.79 6.72 -3.38
N ASP A 216 -8.81 6.30 -2.64
CA ASP A 216 -8.72 5.56 -1.37
C ASP A 216 -8.09 4.15 -1.50
N GLY A 217 -7.26 3.93 -2.50
CA GLY A 217 -6.60 2.66 -2.74
C GLY A 217 -7.45 1.63 -3.48
N LYS A 218 -8.61 2.03 -4.03
CA LYS A 218 -9.49 1.17 -4.81
C LYS A 218 -9.34 1.43 -6.30
N ILE A 219 -9.36 0.37 -7.10
CA ILE A 219 -9.44 0.48 -8.55
C ILE A 219 -10.87 0.90 -8.93
N PRO A 220 -11.05 1.74 -9.97
CA PRO A 220 -12.37 2.08 -10.47
C PRO A 220 -13.18 0.84 -10.87
N GLU A 221 -14.43 0.75 -10.41
CA GLU A 221 -15.29 -0.42 -10.63
C GLU A 221 -15.69 -0.63 -12.09
N TYR A 222 -15.72 0.44 -12.89
CA TYR A 222 -16.18 0.39 -14.29
C TYR A 222 -15.22 -0.32 -15.26
N GLN A 223 -14.00 -0.63 -14.81
CA GLN A 223 -13.04 -1.41 -15.59
C GLN A 223 -12.31 -2.40 -14.69
N GLN A 224 -12.29 -3.65 -15.13
CA GLN A 224 -11.60 -4.69 -14.41
C GLN A 224 -10.12 -4.74 -14.82
N ALA A 225 -9.23 -4.69 -13.82
CA ALA A 225 -7.83 -4.98 -14.05
C ALA A 225 -7.67 -6.44 -14.52
N ILE A 226 -6.78 -6.65 -15.48
CA ILE A 226 -6.44 -7.99 -15.95
C ILE A 226 -5.29 -8.60 -15.16
N GLY A 227 -4.47 -7.77 -14.49
CA GLY A 227 -3.33 -8.24 -13.71
C GLY A 227 -2.74 -7.18 -12.81
N MET A 228 -1.69 -7.56 -12.12
CA MET A 228 -0.92 -6.74 -11.20
C MET A 228 0.56 -6.86 -11.51
N VAL A 229 1.25 -5.72 -11.61
CA VAL A 229 2.72 -5.67 -11.80
C VAL A 229 3.41 -6.35 -10.63
N ILE A 230 4.31 -7.27 -10.91
CA ILE A 230 5.11 -7.96 -9.90
C ILE A 230 6.58 -7.53 -9.91
N THR A 231 7.11 -7.21 -11.08
CA THR A 231 8.46 -6.65 -11.26
C THR A 231 8.51 -5.77 -12.50
N CYS A 232 9.32 -4.71 -12.45
CA CYS A 232 9.52 -3.75 -13.52
C CYS A 232 10.96 -3.21 -13.54
N THR A 233 11.91 -3.90 -12.91
CA THR A 233 13.32 -3.52 -12.92
C THR A 233 14.05 -4.17 -14.10
N ALA A 234 14.86 -3.39 -14.81
CA ALA A 234 15.49 -3.82 -16.06
C ALA A 234 16.39 -5.05 -15.92
N ASP A 235 17.03 -5.22 -14.76
CA ASP A 235 17.88 -6.39 -14.44
C ASP A 235 17.08 -7.70 -14.28
N LYS A 236 15.76 -7.61 -14.14
CA LYS A 236 14.84 -8.73 -14.00
C LYS A 236 14.02 -9.02 -15.26
N LEU A 237 13.92 -8.08 -16.18
CA LEU A 237 13.17 -8.21 -17.42
C LEU A 237 14.04 -8.85 -18.52
N THR A 238 14.45 -10.11 -18.29
CA THR A 238 15.48 -10.78 -19.07
C THR A 238 14.99 -11.92 -19.95
N ASP A 239 13.69 -12.21 -20.01
CA ASP A 239 13.14 -13.23 -20.90
C ASP A 239 13.45 -12.89 -22.36
N PRO A 240 14.18 -13.77 -23.10
CA PRO A 240 14.62 -13.47 -24.45
C PRO A 240 13.47 -13.23 -25.44
N LYS A 241 12.43 -14.10 -25.43
CA LYS A 241 11.28 -13.96 -26.34
C LYS A 241 10.42 -12.73 -26.00
N CYS A 242 10.36 -12.32 -24.73
CA CYS A 242 9.73 -11.05 -24.34
C CYS A 242 10.52 -9.85 -24.91
N ASN A 243 11.84 -9.85 -24.75
CA ASN A 243 12.71 -8.76 -25.22
C ASN A 243 12.71 -8.62 -26.75
N GLU A 244 12.66 -9.72 -27.50
CA GLU A 244 12.53 -9.73 -28.96
C GLU A 244 11.25 -9.01 -29.44
N ASN A 245 10.21 -9.00 -28.61
CA ASN A 245 8.93 -8.35 -28.90
C ASN A 245 8.76 -6.99 -28.23
N ASN A 246 9.78 -6.48 -27.54
CA ASN A 246 9.76 -5.24 -26.75
C ASN A 246 8.76 -5.26 -25.58
N TRP A 247 8.42 -6.44 -25.03
CA TRP A 247 7.63 -6.59 -23.81
C TRP A 247 8.56 -6.59 -22.57
N ASN A 248 9.14 -5.44 -22.31
CA ASN A 248 10.21 -5.29 -21.33
C ASN A 248 9.98 -4.16 -20.32
N HIS A 249 8.70 -3.78 -20.11
CA HIS A 249 8.33 -2.81 -19.06
C HIS A 249 8.00 -3.49 -17.73
N ALA A 250 7.28 -4.62 -17.78
CA ALA A 250 6.95 -5.37 -16.56
C ALA A 250 6.54 -6.82 -16.82
N TYR A 251 6.69 -7.67 -15.78
CA TYR A 251 5.94 -8.91 -15.66
C TYR A 251 4.72 -8.69 -14.76
N VAL A 252 3.58 -9.20 -15.21
CA VAL A 252 2.26 -8.98 -14.61
C VAL A 252 1.62 -10.30 -14.27
N MET A 253 1.19 -10.47 -13.03
CA MET A 253 0.46 -11.64 -12.56
C MET A 253 -1.05 -11.44 -12.77
N ALA A 254 -1.75 -12.45 -13.27
CA ALA A 254 -3.21 -12.47 -13.29
C ALA A 254 -3.79 -12.33 -11.86
N LEU A 255 -4.99 -11.77 -11.74
CA LEU A 255 -5.63 -11.57 -10.43
C LEU A 255 -6.32 -12.85 -9.91
N ASP A 256 -6.55 -13.84 -10.77
CA ASP A 256 -7.17 -15.11 -10.44
C ASP A 256 -6.42 -16.30 -11.07
N SER A 257 -6.53 -17.48 -10.46
CA SER A 257 -6.06 -18.72 -11.06
C SER A 257 -7.00 -19.18 -12.18
N ILE A 258 -6.44 -19.78 -13.22
CA ILE A 258 -7.21 -20.27 -14.37
C ILE A 258 -7.56 -21.76 -14.30
N GLY A 259 -7.10 -22.47 -13.28
CA GLY A 259 -7.38 -23.88 -13.09
C GLY A 259 -6.25 -24.64 -12.42
N THR A 260 -6.34 -25.96 -12.47
CA THR A 260 -5.34 -26.89 -11.95
C THR A 260 -4.94 -27.86 -13.05
N GLY A 261 -3.65 -27.99 -13.30
CA GLY A 261 -3.13 -28.84 -14.37
C GLY A 261 -1.80 -29.48 -14.04
N ARG A 262 -1.45 -30.53 -14.77
CA ARG A 262 -0.16 -31.22 -14.72
C ARG A 262 0.86 -30.44 -15.54
N TRP A 263 2.09 -30.36 -15.05
CA TRP A 263 3.20 -29.74 -15.75
C TRP A 263 3.55 -30.50 -17.05
N GLY A 264 3.67 -31.85 -16.95
CA GLY A 264 4.03 -32.69 -18.07
C GLY A 264 4.22 -34.16 -17.68
N ASP A 265 5.01 -34.89 -18.47
CA ASP A 265 5.40 -36.28 -18.23
C ASP A 265 6.62 -36.30 -17.28
N ASP A 266 6.54 -37.11 -16.21
CA ASP A 266 7.63 -37.28 -15.24
C ASP A 266 8.75 -38.24 -15.75
N ASN A 267 8.64 -38.73 -16.99
CA ASN A 267 9.67 -39.52 -17.66
C ASN A 267 10.38 -38.77 -18.79
N VAL A 268 9.98 -37.53 -19.07
CA VAL A 268 10.55 -36.71 -20.13
C VAL A 268 11.39 -35.58 -19.55
N ASP A 269 12.63 -35.45 -20.03
CA ASP A 269 13.47 -34.28 -19.83
C ASP A 269 13.17 -33.32 -20.99
N GLU A 270 12.60 -32.15 -20.67
CA GLU A 270 12.20 -31.17 -21.68
C GLU A 270 13.40 -30.36 -22.18
N ALA A 271 14.55 -30.54 -21.54
CA ALA A 271 15.79 -29.81 -21.85
C ALA A 271 15.63 -28.27 -21.81
N ILE A 272 14.69 -27.80 -21.00
CA ILE A 272 14.47 -26.40 -20.70
C ILE A 272 15.32 -26.09 -19.48
N ASP A 273 16.26 -25.16 -19.60
CA ASP A 273 17.19 -24.72 -18.55
C ASP A 273 16.96 -25.37 -17.18
N ASN A 274 17.61 -26.52 -16.95
CA ASN A 274 17.48 -27.27 -15.70
C ASN A 274 18.14 -26.48 -14.58
N PHE A 275 17.35 -25.68 -13.86
CA PHE A 275 17.78 -25.02 -12.64
C PHE A 275 17.82 -26.02 -11.49
N ASN A 276 18.88 -26.81 -11.42
CA ASN A 276 19.13 -27.67 -10.29
C ASN A 276 19.85 -26.90 -9.16
N THR A 277 20.09 -27.56 -8.07
CA THR A 277 20.39 -27.08 -6.73
C THR A 277 21.55 -26.09 -6.52
N GLU A 278 22.41 -25.89 -7.48
CA GLU A 278 23.57 -25.02 -7.34
C GLU A 278 23.32 -23.61 -7.93
N VAL A 279 22.25 -23.46 -8.69
CA VAL A 279 21.94 -22.22 -9.39
C VAL A 279 20.92 -21.38 -8.60
N ARG A 280 21.08 -20.09 -8.66
CA ARG A 280 20.14 -19.13 -8.10
C ARG A 280 18.83 -19.14 -8.92
N VAL A 281 17.85 -19.87 -8.42
CA VAL A 281 16.53 -20.05 -9.09
C VAL A 281 15.79 -18.73 -9.27
N ASP A 282 16.05 -17.74 -8.40
CA ASP A 282 15.51 -16.39 -8.48
C ASP A 282 15.99 -15.57 -9.70
N LEU A 283 17.00 -16.08 -10.42
CA LEU A 283 17.49 -15.48 -11.65
C LEU A 283 16.79 -16.00 -12.89
N ASN A 284 16.05 -17.11 -12.80
CA ASN A 284 15.26 -17.60 -13.93
C ASN A 284 14.00 -16.78 -14.13
N MET A 285 14.04 -15.85 -15.06
CA MET A 285 12.92 -14.98 -15.44
C MET A 285 12.27 -15.40 -16.77
N ASN A 286 12.56 -16.59 -17.30
CA ASN A 286 12.26 -17.03 -18.67
C ASN A 286 10.87 -17.69 -18.83
N GLY A 287 9.88 -17.28 -18.03
CA GLY A 287 8.57 -17.93 -18.00
C GLY A 287 7.85 -17.98 -19.34
N TYR A 288 7.92 -16.91 -20.13
CA TYR A 288 7.34 -16.87 -21.47
C TYR A 288 8.12 -17.78 -22.42
N SER A 289 9.44 -17.66 -22.48
CA SER A 289 10.30 -18.48 -23.34
C SER A 289 10.14 -19.98 -23.05
N GLU A 290 10.12 -20.37 -21.78
CA GLU A 290 9.92 -21.76 -21.34
C GLU A 290 8.53 -22.27 -21.74
N THR A 291 7.47 -21.47 -21.51
CA THR A 291 6.10 -21.82 -21.91
C THR A 291 5.98 -22.04 -23.43
N GLU A 292 6.54 -21.14 -24.22
CA GLU A 292 6.50 -21.25 -25.69
C GLU A 292 7.27 -22.49 -26.18
N THR A 293 8.42 -22.76 -25.60
CA THR A 293 9.21 -23.98 -25.94
C THR A 293 8.42 -25.26 -25.64
N MET A 294 7.75 -25.31 -24.49
CA MET A 294 6.88 -26.45 -24.14
C MET A 294 5.71 -26.58 -25.11
N LEU A 295 5.09 -25.48 -25.52
CA LEU A 295 4.02 -25.50 -26.52
C LEU A 295 4.52 -25.94 -27.90
N GLU A 296 5.68 -25.49 -28.33
CA GLU A 296 6.34 -25.91 -29.56
C GLU A 296 6.61 -27.43 -29.60
N HIS A 297 6.98 -28.01 -28.43
CA HIS A 297 7.29 -29.43 -28.32
C HIS A 297 6.04 -30.33 -28.26
N HIS A 298 4.92 -29.86 -27.72
CA HIS A 298 3.82 -30.73 -27.29
C HIS A 298 2.44 -30.38 -27.82
N ALA A 299 2.17 -29.16 -28.29
CA ALA A 299 0.82 -28.72 -28.63
C ALA A 299 0.15 -29.55 -29.74
N ASP A 300 0.95 -30.14 -30.64
CA ASP A 300 0.51 -31.00 -31.73
C ASP A 300 0.44 -32.49 -31.38
N LYS A 301 0.86 -32.89 -30.18
CA LYS A 301 0.88 -34.29 -29.76
C LYS A 301 -0.48 -34.80 -29.30
N GLU A 302 -0.79 -36.04 -29.57
CA GLU A 302 -2.05 -36.67 -29.21
C GLU A 302 -2.32 -36.66 -27.70
N ASN A 303 -1.27 -36.76 -26.85
CA ASN A 303 -1.36 -36.74 -25.43
C ASN A 303 -1.34 -35.34 -24.77
N PHE A 304 -1.30 -34.26 -25.56
CA PHE A 304 -1.20 -32.90 -25.05
C PHE A 304 -2.27 -32.57 -24.01
N THR A 305 -3.53 -32.90 -24.29
CA THR A 305 -4.67 -32.57 -23.41
C THR A 305 -4.79 -33.46 -22.18
N THR A 306 -4.01 -34.53 -22.10
CA THR A 306 -4.06 -35.50 -20.98
C THR A 306 -2.81 -35.50 -20.10
N VAL A 307 -1.66 -35.18 -20.68
CA VAL A 307 -0.36 -35.13 -19.99
C VAL A 307 0.04 -33.70 -19.64
N TYR A 308 0.01 -32.79 -20.60
CA TYR A 308 0.40 -31.37 -20.44
C TYR A 308 -0.82 -30.49 -20.14
N THR A 309 -1.63 -30.93 -19.17
CA THR A 309 -2.94 -30.30 -18.95
C THR A 309 -2.86 -28.86 -18.48
N ALA A 310 -1.77 -28.42 -17.84
CA ALA A 310 -1.54 -27.03 -17.49
C ALA A 310 -1.42 -26.13 -18.74
N LEU A 311 -0.64 -26.56 -19.72
CA LEU A 311 -0.51 -25.86 -21.01
C LEU A 311 -1.82 -25.89 -21.80
N SER A 312 -2.54 -27.02 -21.79
CA SER A 312 -3.85 -27.12 -22.45
C SER A 312 -4.88 -26.14 -21.87
N ILE A 313 -4.89 -25.96 -20.55
CA ILE A 313 -5.73 -24.96 -19.88
C ILE A 313 -5.31 -23.55 -20.27
N LEU A 314 -4.01 -23.27 -20.30
CA LEU A 314 -3.45 -21.98 -20.69
C LEU A 314 -3.83 -21.64 -22.15
N VAL A 315 -3.69 -22.57 -23.09
CA VAL A 315 -4.08 -22.37 -24.50
C VAL A 315 -5.56 -21.99 -24.62
N LYS A 316 -6.44 -22.70 -23.91
CA LYS A 316 -7.88 -22.37 -23.88
C LYS A 316 -8.15 -21.00 -23.23
N TYR A 317 -7.33 -20.59 -22.29
CA TYR A 317 -7.44 -19.27 -21.67
C TYR A 317 -7.02 -18.19 -22.64
N ARG A 318 -5.90 -18.38 -23.36
CA ARG A 318 -5.41 -17.47 -24.42
C ARG A 318 -6.43 -17.27 -25.55
N GLN A 319 -7.21 -18.28 -25.91
CA GLN A 319 -8.23 -18.17 -26.96
C GLN A 319 -9.35 -17.16 -26.67
N LYS A 320 -9.54 -16.80 -25.40
CA LYS A 320 -10.52 -15.80 -24.96
C LYS A 320 -9.96 -14.39 -24.89
N ASP A 321 -8.67 -14.27 -25.19
CA ASP A 321 -7.90 -13.05 -25.03
C ASP A 321 -7.80 -12.32 -26.36
N ASN A 322 -7.93 -11.00 -26.30
CA ASN A 322 -7.70 -10.14 -27.46
C ASN A 322 -6.61 -9.14 -27.11
N ILE A 323 -5.46 -9.23 -27.80
CA ILE A 323 -4.30 -8.37 -27.55
C ILE A 323 -4.21 -7.32 -28.65
N PRO A 324 -4.64 -6.08 -28.40
CA PRO A 324 -4.54 -5.02 -29.39
C PRO A 324 -3.07 -4.67 -29.69
N ASN A 325 -2.76 -4.48 -30.96
CA ASN A 325 -1.48 -3.91 -31.40
C ASN A 325 -0.22 -4.60 -30.86
N ASN A 326 -0.29 -5.90 -30.55
CA ASN A 326 0.82 -6.63 -29.91
C ASN A 326 1.36 -5.94 -28.62
N SER A 327 0.48 -5.28 -27.89
CA SER A 327 0.83 -4.43 -26.74
C SER A 327 1.36 -5.19 -25.52
N ARG A 328 1.24 -6.51 -25.52
CA ARG A 328 1.76 -7.42 -24.48
C ARG A 328 1.89 -8.83 -25.01
N SER A 329 2.61 -9.66 -24.26
CA SER A 329 2.69 -11.09 -24.55
C SER A 329 1.33 -11.79 -24.37
N PRO A 330 1.11 -12.94 -25.01
CA PRO A 330 0.14 -13.91 -24.55
C PRO A 330 0.41 -14.31 -23.09
N TRP A 331 -0.63 -14.78 -22.38
CA TRP A 331 -0.48 -15.35 -21.05
C TRP A 331 0.48 -16.54 -21.05
N PHE A 332 1.33 -16.66 -20.04
CA PHE A 332 2.27 -17.76 -19.88
C PHE A 332 2.30 -18.30 -18.44
N ILE A 333 2.85 -19.49 -18.26
CA ILE A 333 3.12 -20.03 -16.93
C ILE A 333 4.40 -19.36 -16.42
N PRO A 334 4.38 -18.68 -15.27
CA PRO A 334 5.56 -17.96 -14.77
C PRO A 334 6.70 -18.88 -14.38
N SER A 335 7.91 -18.42 -14.58
CA SER A 335 9.11 -19.09 -14.06
C SER A 335 9.21 -18.99 -12.54
N ILE A 336 10.10 -19.80 -11.96
CA ILE A 336 10.35 -19.76 -10.52
C ILE A 336 10.90 -18.40 -10.05
N GLY A 337 11.73 -17.73 -10.83
CA GLY A 337 12.27 -16.41 -10.50
C GLY A 337 11.19 -15.33 -10.49
N GLN A 338 10.26 -15.39 -11.41
CA GLN A 338 9.11 -14.46 -11.44
C GLN A 338 8.22 -14.63 -10.21
N TRP A 339 8.03 -15.86 -9.72
CA TRP A 339 7.37 -16.11 -8.45
C TRP A 339 8.17 -15.59 -7.25
N CYS A 340 9.50 -15.75 -7.25
CA CYS A 340 10.36 -15.18 -6.22
C CYS A 340 10.22 -13.66 -6.15
N ASP A 341 10.19 -12.99 -7.30
CA ASP A 341 9.98 -11.53 -7.35
C ASP A 341 8.59 -11.14 -6.85
N MET A 342 7.54 -11.90 -7.15
CA MET A 342 6.21 -11.67 -6.57
C MET A 342 6.25 -11.75 -5.04
N LEU A 343 6.88 -12.78 -4.48
CA LEU A 343 7.01 -12.93 -3.03
C LEU A 343 7.82 -11.79 -2.40
N LYS A 344 8.88 -11.36 -3.06
CA LYS A 344 9.73 -10.26 -2.59
C LYS A 344 9.02 -8.91 -2.65
N ASN A 345 8.47 -8.57 -3.81
CA ASN A 345 7.99 -7.22 -4.09
C ASN A 345 6.57 -6.97 -3.56
N ILE A 346 5.69 -7.98 -3.59
CA ILE A 346 4.31 -7.87 -3.11
C ILE A 346 4.16 -8.36 -1.67
N CYS A 347 4.77 -9.51 -1.35
CA CYS A 347 4.63 -10.10 -0.02
C CYS A 347 5.73 -9.68 0.95
N GLY A 348 6.78 -9.00 0.48
CA GLY A 348 7.88 -8.50 1.31
C GLY A 348 8.76 -9.60 1.91
N LYS A 349 8.82 -10.77 1.25
CA LYS A 349 9.66 -11.90 1.66
C LYS A 349 10.50 -12.38 0.49
N ASP A 350 11.82 -12.24 0.64
CA ASP A 350 12.78 -12.74 -0.36
C ASP A 350 13.08 -14.21 -0.08
N PRO A 351 12.65 -15.15 -0.93
CA PRO A 351 12.88 -16.58 -0.71
C PRO A 351 14.36 -16.94 -0.64
N MET A 352 15.25 -16.15 -1.24
CA MET A 352 16.68 -16.42 -1.26
C MET A 352 17.39 -16.12 0.07
N THR A 353 16.71 -15.43 0.98
CA THR A 353 17.22 -15.17 2.34
C THR A 353 16.85 -16.26 3.34
N PHE A 354 16.08 -17.24 2.93
CA PHE A 354 15.62 -18.31 3.79
C PHE A 354 16.70 -19.41 3.97
N SER A 355 16.70 -20.07 5.12
CA SER A 355 17.64 -21.15 5.39
C SER A 355 17.36 -22.36 4.50
N ARG A 356 18.33 -22.83 3.77
CA ARG A 356 18.25 -24.03 2.95
C ARG A 356 18.41 -25.26 3.83
N THR A 357 17.42 -26.14 3.83
CA THR A 357 17.45 -27.38 4.63
C THR A 357 17.92 -28.60 3.85
N SER A 358 17.79 -28.62 2.52
CA SER A 358 18.36 -29.66 1.64
C SER A 358 18.35 -29.22 0.18
N ILE A 359 19.16 -29.89 -0.61
CA ILE A 359 19.38 -29.62 -2.04
C ILE A 359 18.14 -29.84 -2.92
N ALA A 360 17.22 -30.71 -2.51
CA ALA A 360 16.03 -31.03 -3.29
C ALA A 360 14.73 -30.41 -2.75
N PHE A 361 14.76 -29.86 -1.53
CA PHE A 361 13.57 -29.47 -0.82
C PHE A 361 13.86 -28.26 0.05
N GLU A 362 13.56 -27.08 -0.47
CA GLU A 362 13.63 -25.83 0.30
C GLU A 362 12.23 -25.52 0.83
N GLU A 363 11.98 -25.83 2.09
CA GLU A 363 10.76 -25.50 2.80
C GLU A 363 11.04 -24.38 3.80
N PHE A 364 10.20 -23.34 3.79
CA PHE A 364 10.37 -22.17 4.66
C PHE A 364 9.19 -22.08 5.62
N TYR A 365 9.53 -22.16 6.88
CA TYR A 365 8.56 -22.20 7.94
C TYR A 365 8.25 -20.79 8.45
N LYS A 366 6.98 -20.52 8.78
CA LYS A 366 6.46 -19.38 9.54
C LYS A 366 5.92 -18.15 8.80
N TYR A 367 5.91 -18.07 7.46
CA TYR A 367 5.49 -16.83 6.79
C TYR A 367 4.34 -17.00 5.81
N GLY A 368 3.67 -18.15 5.80
CA GLY A 368 2.59 -18.43 4.84
C GLY A 368 1.40 -17.48 5.01
N THR A 369 0.91 -17.31 6.24
CA THR A 369 -0.19 -16.41 6.55
C THR A 369 0.19 -14.95 6.31
N GLU A 370 1.35 -14.50 6.80
CA GLU A 370 1.82 -13.12 6.61
C GLU A 370 1.93 -12.75 5.13
N THR A 371 2.51 -13.62 4.32
CA THR A 371 2.68 -13.38 2.88
C THR A 371 1.35 -13.39 2.14
N LEU A 372 0.44 -14.30 2.51
CA LEU A 372 -0.89 -14.36 1.95
C LEU A 372 -1.73 -13.13 2.30
N ASP A 373 -1.64 -12.64 3.53
CA ASP A 373 -2.36 -11.44 3.96
C ASP A 373 -1.89 -10.19 3.19
N LYS A 374 -0.58 -10.07 2.94
CA LYS A 374 -0.03 -9.00 2.10
C LYS A 374 -0.50 -9.09 0.65
N LEU A 375 -0.47 -10.30 0.07
CA LEU A 375 -1.03 -10.51 -1.27
C LEU A 375 -2.51 -10.16 -1.32
N ASN A 376 -3.30 -10.62 -0.33
CA ASN A 376 -4.73 -10.32 -0.24
C ASN A 376 -5.01 -8.84 -0.02
N ALA A 377 -4.18 -8.14 0.75
CA ALA A 377 -4.31 -6.69 0.92
C ALA A 377 -4.16 -5.95 -0.42
N GLN A 378 -3.23 -6.38 -1.26
CA GLN A 378 -3.05 -5.79 -2.59
C GLN A 378 -4.18 -6.20 -3.54
N LEU A 379 -4.50 -7.48 -3.66
CA LEU A 379 -5.60 -7.98 -4.50
C LEU A 379 -6.95 -7.40 -4.08
N GLY A 380 -7.15 -7.16 -2.80
CA GLY A 380 -8.36 -6.57 -2.23
C GLY A 380 -8.68 -5.18 -2.76
N LYS A 381 -7.67 -4.41 -3.17
CA LYS A 381 -7.85 -3.11 -3.83
C LYS A 381 -8.58 -3.26 -5.18
N ALA A 382 -8.40 -4.38 -5.85
CA ALA A 382 -9.10 -4.75 -7.09
C ALA A 382 -10.40 -5.53 -6.85
N GLY A 383 -10.85 -5.64 -5.60
CA GLY A 383 -12.00 -6.46 -5.25
C GLY A 383 -11.75 -7.97 -5.38
N ARG A 384 -10.48 -8.40 -5.40
CA ARG A 384 -10.06 -9.80 -5.53
C ARG A 384 -9.41 -10.30 -4.25
N SER A 385 -9.32 -11.59 -4.11
CA SER A 385 -8.58 -12.20 -3.02
C SER A 385 -8.02 -13.55 -3.44
N ALA A 386 -6.77 -13.83 -3.09
CA ALA A 386 -6.29 -15.20 -3.08
C ALA A 386 -7.13 -15.98 -2.07
N ARG A 387 -7.50 -17.20 -2.42
CA ARG A 387 -8.31 -18.04 -1.51
C ARG A 387 -7.60 -18.19 -0.18
N LYS A 388 -8.31 -17.92 0.92
CA LYS A 388 -7.80 -18.18 2.27
C LYS A 388 -7.28 -19.60 2.38
N LEU A 389 -6.09 -19.74 2.94
CA LEU A 389 -5.56 -21.03 3.32
C LEU A 389 -6.44 -21.57 4.46
N SER A 390 -6.99 -22.78 4.31
CA SER A 390 -7.56 -23.51 5.44
C SER A 390 -6.48 -24.39 6.06
N ALA A 391 -6.59 -24.65 7.35
CA ALA A 391 -5.63 -25.45 8.12
C ALA A 391 -5.26 -26.81 7.49
N ASP A 392 -6.13 -27.36 6.62
CA ASP A 392 -5.99 -28.69 6.02
C ASP A 392 -5.62 -28.67 4.53
N LYS A 393 -5.30 -27.49 3.92
CA LYS A 393 -5.11 -27.44 2.46
C LYS A 393 -3.87 -26.65 2.07
N ARG A 394 -2.90 -27.36 1.52
CA ARG A 394 -1.81 -26.77 0.77
C ARG A 394 -2.32 -26.12 -0.51
N ARG A 395 -1.76 -24.99 -0.87
CA ARG A 395 -1.86 -24.40 -2.19
C ARG A 395 -0.53 -24.58 -2.89
N ILE A 396 -0.55 -25.27 -3.99
CA ILE A 396 0.66 -25.51 -4.81
C ILE A 396 0.44 -24.82 -6.13
N TYR A 397 1.38 -23.98 -6.48
CA TYR A 397 1.35 -23.15 -7.68
C TYR A 397 2.39 -23.63 -8.67
N GLN A 398 1.95 -23.71 -9.92
CA GLN A 398 2.75 -24.15 -11.04
C GLN A 398 3.78 -23.07 -11.43
N THR A 399 5.00 -23.52 -11.76
CA THR A 399 5.97 -22.73 -12.53
C THR A 399 6.23 -23.38 -13.90
N SER A 400 6.81 -22.62 -14.84
CA SER A 400 7.27 -23.18 -16.11
C SER A 400 8.62 -23.88 -15.98
N THR A 401 9.35 -23.63 -14.91
CA THR A 401 10.75 -24.04 -14.75
C THR A 401 10.88 -25.52 -14.42
N GLU A 402 11.64 -26.23 -15.24
CA GLU A 402 12.01 -27.62 -14.99
C GLU A 402 13.07 -27.72 -13.89
N PHE A 403 12.90 -28.65 -12.96
CA PHE A 403 13.93 -28.98 -11.98
C PHE A 403 14.86 -30.07 -12.49
N ASN A 404 14.27 -31.14 -13.02
CA ASN A 404 14.93 -32.26 -13.65
C ASN A 404 13.92 -33.12 -14.45
N ARG A 405 14.33 -34.21 -15.00
CA ARG A 405 13.47 -35.16 -15.74
C ARG A 405 12.14 -35.48 -15.01
N GLN A 406 12.15 -35.65 -13.69
CA GLN A 406 10.98 -36.09 -12.90
C GLN A 406 10.19 -34.94 -12.31
N PHE A 407 10.86 -33.82 -11.98
CA PHE A 407 10.31 -32.73 -11.19
C PHE A 407 10.29 -31.40 -11.92
N SER A 408 9.29 -30.55 -11.64
CA SER A 408 9.25 -29.12 -11.92
C SER A 408 9.34 -28.34 -10.62
N TRP A 409 9.80 -27.09 -10.69
CA TRP A 409 9.73 -26.18 -9.56
C TRP A 409 8.28 -25.76 -9.30
N ILE A 410 7.93 -25.64 -8.01
CA ILE A 410 6.61 -25.19 -7.56
C ILE A 410 6.75 -24.25 -6.39
N ILE A 411 5.70 -23.44 -6.17
CA ILE A 411 5.52 -22.67 -4.94
C ILE A 411 4.49 -23.40 -4.07
N ILE A 412 4.83 -23.59 -2.80
CA ILE A 412 3.91 -24.17 -1.80
C ILE A 412 3.51 -23.10 -0.80
N TRP A 413 2.20 -22.90 -0.66
CA TRP A 413 1.59 -22.11 0.41
C TRP A 413 0.68 -23.00 1.23
N GLY A 414 0.76 -22.96 2.54
CA GLY A 414 -0.23 -23.64 3.36
C GLY A 414 0.26 -24.12 4.71
N PHE A 415 -0.63 -24.87 5.36
CA PHE A 415 -0.36 -25.56 6.60
C PHE A 415 -0.10 -27.04 6.32
N LEU A 416 0.92 -27.58 6.93
CA LEU A 416 1.16 -29.00 7.03
C LEU A 416 1.69 -29.28 8.44
N ASP A 417 1.06 -30.21 9.16
CA ASP A 417 1.45 -30.59 10.51
C ASP A 417 1.60 -29.35 11.45
N ASP A 418 0.60 -28.46 11.46
CA ASP A 418 0.56 -27.20 12.23
C ASP A 418 1.62 -26.15 11.87
N TRP A 419 2.30 -26.31 10.75
CA TRP A 419 3.33 -25.37 10.29
C TRP A 419 2.77 -24.41 9.25
N ASP A 420 2.85 -23.12 9.57
CA ASP A 420 2.54 -22.01 8.66
C ASP A 420 3.71 -21.77 7.70
N ARG A 421 3.58 -22.17 6.43
CA ARG A 421 4.71 -22.20 5.49
C ARG A 421 4.45 -21.52 4.17
N ILE A 422 5.55 -21.04 3.62
CA ILE A 422 5.74 -20.79 2.21
C ILE A 422 7.03 -21.45 1.78
N GLY A 423 7.08 -22.07 0.62
CA GLY A 423 8.26 -22.79 0.16
C GLY A 423 8.39 -22.84 -1.35
N ILE A 424 9.62 -23.04 -1.79
CA ILE A 424 10.01 -23.33 -3.16
C ILE A 424 10.54 -24.77 -3.19
N LYS A 425 10.03 -25.60 -4.10
CA LYS A 425 10.37 -27.02 -4.09
C LYS A 425 10.28 -27.63 -5.48
N GLY A 426 11.18 -28.60 -5.76
CA GLY A 426 11.00 -29.52 -6.88
C GLY A 426 9.92 -30.55 -6.55
N TYR A 427 8.94 -30.75 -7.45
CA TYR A 427 7.86 -31.69 -7.24
C TYR A 427 7.41 -32.35 -8.56
N ASN A 428 6.73 -33.51 -8.45
CA ASN A 428 6.41 -34.39 -9.57
C ASN A 428 5.62 -33.66 -10.68
N LYS A 429 6.10 -33.74 -11.93
CA LYS A 429 5.51 -33.12 -13.11
C LYS A 429 4.10 -33.66 -13.42
N SER A 430 3.85 -34.93 -13.10
CA SER A 430 2.55 -35.58 -13.35
C SER A 430 1.46 -35.22 -12.33
N ALA A 431 1.79 -34.46 -11.28
CA ALA A 431 0.80 -33.96 -10.33
C ALA A 431 0.16 -32.64 -10.81
N GLY A 432 -1.07 -32.39 -10.37
CA GLY A 432 -1.83 -31.18 -10.77
C GLY A 432 -1.69 -30.05 -9.77
N TYR A 433 -1.30 -28.85 -10.26
CA TYR A 433 -1.11 -27.64 -9.45
C TYR A 433 -1.87 -26.47 -10.01
N LEU A 434 -2.12 -25.44 -9.16
CA LEU A 434 -2.82 -24.22 -9.54
C LEU A 434 -1.98 -23.42 -10.53
N ILE A 435 -2.65 -22.88 -11.54
CA ILE A 435 -2.04 -22.06 -12.58
C ILE A 435 -2.48 -20.61 -12.37
N TYR A 436 -1.52 -19.74 -12.04
CA TYR A 436 -1.65 -18.29 -12.11
C TYR A 436 -0.84 -17.82 -13.32
N PRO A 437 -1.47 -17.46 -14.42
CA PRO A 437 -0.73 -17.04 -15.58
C PRO A 437 -0.18 -15.63 -15.40
N PHE A 438 0.95 -15.37 -16.08
CA PHE A 438 1.58 -14.06 -16.17
C PHE A 438 1.55 -13.59 -17.62
N PHE A 439 1.79 -12.32 -17.84
CA PHE A 439 2.15 -11.75 -19.12
C PHE A 439 3.24 -10.69 -18.94
N ALA A 440 3.86 -10.27 -20.05
CA ALA A 440 4.83 -9.19 -20.13
C ALA A 440 4.32 -8.09 -21.05
N PHE A 441 4.61 -6.83 -20.78
CA PHE A 441 4.34 -5.72 -21.69
C PHE A 441 5.50 -4.75 -21.70
#